data_5b199983bc7d43ce8de9a35a48d19af5
#
_entry.id   5b199983bc7d43ce8de9a35a48d19af5
#
_cell.length_a   1.000
_cell.length_b   1.000
_cell.length_c   1.000
_cell.angle_alpha   90.00
_cell.angle_beta   90.00
_cell.angle_gamma   90.00
#
_symmetry.space_group_name_H-M   'P 1'
#
loop_
_entity.id
_entity.type
_entity.pdbx_description
1 polymer ?
#
loop_
_entity_poly.entity_id
_entity_poly.type
_entity_poly.pdbx_seq_one_letter_code
_entity_poly.pdbx_strand_id
1 'polypeptide(L)'
;MSVLFISGIDTDIGKTYATGMMAKALMQQGISVITQKLVQTGVSIDSASGKMNIADDIVTHRQLMGIPLQPCDLDFTTCLYRYEKPASPHLSVKLANAVLDFKIITKSTQQLQQSYDAVLLEGAGGLLVPITEQLLTLDYIAEQGYSVVLVTSGRLGSINHTLLSLEAIKARGLTLHSVIYNHIHDSAAQTDDEITNSTIDYLKNYLARHYPNSYWLQMAQQTNSTIGNDSLALPLDFI
;
A
#
# COMPACT_ATOMS: atom_id res chain seq x y z
N MET A 1 3.91 -15.44 -10.94
CA MET A 1 4.50 -14.22 -10.30
C MET A 1 3.44 -13.14 -10.32
N SER A 2 3.05 -12.65 -9.15
CA SER A 2 1.95 -11.70 -9.02
C SER A 2 2.45 -10.32 -8.59
N VAL A 3 1.78 -9.26 -9.07
CA VAL A 3 1.93 -7.91 -8.55
C VAL A 3 0.61 -7.50 -7.93
N LEU A 4 0.62 -7.14 -6.65
CA LEU A 4 -0.51 -6.52 -5.98
C LEU A 4 -0.20 -5.05 -5.75
N PHE A 5 -1.13 -4.18 -6.14
CA PHE A 5 -1.00 -2.75 -5.91
C PHE A 5 -1.74 -2.35 -4.63
N ILE A 6 -1.00 -1.86 -3.64
CA ILE A 6 -1.56 -1.44 -2.35
C ILE A 6 -1.91 0.05 -2.40
N SER A 7 -3.19 0.36 -2.33
CA SER A 7 -3.70 1.72 -2.22
C SER A 7 -4.50 1.90 -0.93
N GLY A 8 -4.79 3.13 -0.59
CA GLY A 8 -5.65 3.45 0.55
C GLY A 8 -6.81 4.33 0.15
N ILE A 9 -7.82 4.39 1.00
CA ILE A 9 -8.92 5.34 0.84
C ILE A 9 -8.49 6.78 1.11
N ASP A 10 -7.30 6.97 1.74
CA ASP A 10 -6.74 8.28 2.09
C ASP A 10 -5.23 8.19 2.36
N THR A 11 -4.59 9.35 2.59
CA THR A 11 -3.26 9.44 3.17
C THR A 11 -3.32 9.02 4.65
N ASP A 12 -2.20 8.52 5.19
CA ASP A 12 -2.03 8.09 6.58
C ASP A 12 -3.04 7.03 7.07
N ILE A 13 -3.66 6.29 6.15
CA ILE A 13 -4.60 5.21 6.46
C ILE A 13 -3.91 3.91 6.90
N GLY A 14 -2.56 3.87 6.90
CA GLY A 14 -1.76 2.72 7.29
C GLY A 14 -1.36 1.79 6.14
N LYS A 15 -1.25 2.32 4.90
CA LYS A 15 -0.77 1.53 3.74
C LYS A 15 0.56 0.86 4.02
N THR A 16 1.55 1.62 4.48
CA THR A 16 2.92 1.14 4.75
C THR A 16 2.91 0.01 5.76
N TYR A 17 2.11 0.15 6.81
CA TYR A 17 1.96 -0.92 7.80
C TYR A 17 1.30 -2.17 7.19
N ALA A 18 0.20 -1.99 6.45
CA ALA A 18 -0.49 -3.07 5.76
C ALA A 18 0.42 -3.80 4.77
N THR A 19 1.22 -3.07 3.99
CA THR A 19 2.16 -3.62 3.02
C THR A 19 3.22 -4.47 3.70
N GLY A 20 3.86 -3.97 4.76
CA GLY A 20 4.88 -4.70 5.50
C GLY A 20 4.32 -5.95 6.19
N MET A 21 3.13 -5.84 6.81
CA MET A 21 2.48 -6.98 7.48
C MET A 21 2.02 -8.04 6.49
N MET A 22 1.51 -7.65 5.33
CA MET A 22 1.15 -8.59 4.26
C MET A 22 2.40 -9.31 3.74
N ALA A 23 3.50 -8.59 3.50
CA ALA A 23 4.75 -9.20 3.09
C ALA A 23 5.26 -10.21 4.13
N LYS A 24 5.22 -9.86 5.43
CA LYS A 24 5.57 -10.78 6.52
C LYS A 24 4.72 -12.04 6.50
N ALA A 25 3.41 -11.90 6.35
CA ALA A 25 2.48 -13.03 6.33
C ALA A 25 2.73 -13.97 5.13
N LEU A 26 3.01 -13.41 3.95
CA LEU A 26 3.38 -14.19 2.76
C LEU A 26 4.71 -14.94 2.96
N MET A 27 5.72 -14.30 3.57
CA MET A 27 6.98 -14.98 3.91
C MET A 27 6.76 -16.14 4.86
N GLN A 28 5.86 -16.00 5.84
CA GLN A 28 5.51 -17.08 6.76
C GLN A 28 4.83 -18.28 6.08
N GLN A 29 4.18 -18.04 4.93
CA GLN A 29 3.62 -19.08 4.06
C GLN A 29 4.66 -19.68 3.09
N GLY A 30 5.92 -19.24 3.16
CA GLY A 30 7.00 -19.71 2.30
C GLY A 30 7.07 -19.03 0.93
N ILE A 31 6.33 -17.94 0.72
CA ILE A 31 6.33 -17.18 -0.54
C ILE A 31 7.48 -16.17 -0.53
N SER A 32 8.29 -16.19 -1.59
CA SER A 32 9.33 -15.18 -1.80
C SER A 32 8.69 -13.86 -2.23
N VAL A 33 8.71 -12.86 -1.35
CA VAL A 33 8.01 -11.57 -1.58
C VAL A 33 8.92 -10.38 -1.33
N ILE A 34 8.74 -9.35 -2.14
CA ILE A 34 9.37 -8.05 -1.97
C ILE A 34 8.34 -6.93 -2.01
N THR A 35 8.59 -5.87 -1.25
CA THR A 35 7.78 -4.64 -1.33
C THR A 35 8.49 -3.60 -2.17
N GLN A 36 7.72 -2.81 -2.90
CA GLN A 36 8.17 -1.71 -3.73
C GLN A 36 7.30 -0.47 -3.45
N LYS A 37 7.89 0.71 -3.47
CA LYS A 37 7.18 1.99 -3.36
C LYS A 37 7.16 2.67 -4.72
N LEU A 38 5.96 3.08 -5.16
CA LEU A 38 5.77 3.75 -6.45
C LEU A 38 6.56 5.07 -6.54
N VAL A 39 6.31 5.92 -5.55
CA VAL A 39 6.98 7.22 -5.35
C VAL A 39 7.01 7.51 -3.85
N GLN A 40 8.14 7.93 -3.32
CA GLN A 40 8.26 8.42 -1.95
C GLN A 40 8.46 9.93 -1.93
N THR A 41 7.65 10.64 -1.16
CA THR A 41 7.81 12.08 -0.88
C THR A 41 8.14 12.30 0.58
N GLY A 42 8.83 13.39 0.91
CA GLY A 42 9.28 13.67 2.26
C GLY A 42 10.54 12.94 2.68
N VAL A 43 11.35 12.46 1.72
CA VAL A 43 12.60 11.74 2.02
C VAL A 43 13.66 12.70 2.52
N SER A 44 14.30 12.35 3.63
CA SER A 44 15.42 13.12 4.19
C SER A 44 16.70 12.96 3.37
N ILE A 45 17.56 13.97 3.45
CA ILE A 45 18.90 13.95 2.85
C ILE A 45 19.89 13.59 3.96
N ASP A 46 20.75 12.61 3.68
CA ASP A 46 21.88 12.28 4.56
C ASP A 46 22.87 13.44 4.62
N SER A 47 23.08 13.98 5.81
CA SER A 47 23.90 15.17 6.03
C SER A 47 25.39 14.98 5.72
N ALA A 48 25.88 13.73 5.76
CA ALA A 48 27.28 13.43 5.51
C ALA A 48 27.59 13.25 4.02
N SER A 49 26.69 12.60 3.28
CA SER A 49 26.88 12.29 1.86
C SER A 49 26.17 13.26 0.91
N GLY A 50 25.21 14.05 1.40
CA GLY A 50 24.36 14.91 0.58
C GLY A 50 23.39 14.13 -0.33
N LYS A 51 23.22 12.84 -0.12
CA LYS A 51 22.33 11.96 -0.93
C LYS A 51 21.01 11.74 -0.25
N MET A 52 19.95 11.53 -1.03
CA MET A 52 18.67 11.08 -0.50
C MET A 52 18.81 9.71 0.13
N ASN A 53 18.19 9.55 1.30
CA ASN A 53 18.11 8.28 2.01
C ASN A 53 17.22 7.27 1.24
N ILE A 54 17.26 6.02 1.67
CA ILE A 54 16.28 5.00 1.28
C ILE A 54 14.90 5.50 1.70
N ALA A 55 13.89 5.18 0.92
CA ALA A 55 12.51 5.55 1.21
C ALA A 55 12.08 5.02 2.59
N ASP A 56 11.52 5.89 3.43
CA ASP A 56 11.12 5.55 4.81
C ASP A 56 10.09 4.41 4.84
N ASP A 57 9.19 4.36 3.85
CA ASP A 57 8.23 3.27 3.73
C ASP A 57 8.93 1.93 3.49
N ILE A 58 9.98 1.88 2.66
CA ILE A 58 10.77 0.66 2.41
C ILE A 58 11.50 0.23 3.68
N VAL A 59 12.10 1.17 4.43
CA VAL A 59 12.74 0.86 5.72
C VAL A 59 11.72 0.25 6.69
N THR A 60 10.54 0.86 6.78
CA THR A 60 9.44 0.37 7.63
C THR A 60 8.97 -1.03 7.20
N HIS A 61 8.83 -1.27 5.91
CA HIS A 61 8.48 -2.61 5.41
C HIS A 61 9.49 -3.65 5.86
N ARG A 62 10.81 -3.40 5.73
CA ARG A 62 11.85 -4.36 6.14
C ARG A 62 11.82 -4.63 7.65
N GLN A 63 11.58 -3.59 8.46
CA GLN A 63 11.40 -3.74 9.90
C GLN A 63 10.20 -4.63 10.24
N LEU A 64 9.04 -4.41 9.61
CA LEU A 64 7.84 -5.21 9.82
C LEU A 64 8.02 -6.66 9.33
N MET A 65 8.70 -6.85 8.21
CA MET A 65 9.06 -8.17 7.68
C MET A 65 10.06 -8.92 8.57
N GLY A 66 10.80 -8.21 9.43
CA GLY A 66 11.85 -8.78 10.28
C GLY A 66 13.12 -9.15 9.49
N ILE A 67 13.41 -8.45 8.40
CA ILE A 67 14.59 -8.69 7.54
C ILE A 67 15.42 -7.40 7.39
N PRO A 68 16.73 -7.52 7.10
CA PRO A 68 17.56 -6.35 6.79
C PRO A 68 17.18 -5.75 5.43
N LEU A 69 17.72 -4.55 5.15
CA LEU A 69 17.68 -3.98 3.81
C LEU A 69 18.30 -4.94 2.80
N GLN A 70 17.62 -5.07 1.66
CA GLN A 70 18.02 -5.96 0.58
C GLN A 70 18.90 -5.21 -0.45
N PRO A 71 19.67 -5.88 -1.29
CA PRO A 71 20.46 -5.23 -2.35
C PRO A 71 19.61 -4.30 -3.24
N CYS A 72 18.37 -4.72 -3.56
CA CYS A 72 17.43 -3.92 -4.34
C CYS A 72 16.89 -2.67 -3.62
N ASP A 73 17.07 -2.56 -2.31
CA ASP A 73 16.78 -1.34 -1.55
C ASP A 73 17.96 -0.37 -1.65
N LEU A 74 19.19 -0.92 -1.59
CA LEU A 74 20.44 -0.15 -1.61
C LEU A 74 20.73 0.45 -2.99
N ASP A 75 20.33 -0.23 -4.06
CA ASP A 75 20.41 0.27 -5.44
C ASP A 75 19.14 1.03 -5.87
N PHE A 76 18.17 1.18 -4.95
CA PHE A 76 16.91 1.90 -5.10
C PHE A 76 15.91 1.26 -6.09
N THR A 77 16.10 0.04 -6.53
CA THR A 77 15.14 -0.68 -7.39
C THR A 77 13.75 -0.76 -6.75
N THR A 78 13.67 -0.83 -5.41
CA THR A 78 12.41 -0.86 -4.66
C THR A 78 11.75 0.52 -4.48
N CYS A 79 12.46 1.63 -4.73
CA CYS A 79 11.89 2.98 -4.79
C CYS A 79 12.79 3.92 -5.58
N LEU A 80 12.56 4.00 -6.90
CA LEU A 80 13.37 4.80 -7.81
C LEU A 80 13.17 6.30 -7.64
N TYR A 81 11.90 6.72 -7.45
CA TYR A 81 11.52 8.12 -7.37
C TYR A 81 11.29 8.55 -5.92
N ARG A 82 12.20 9.36 -5.44
CA ARG A 82 12.23 9.89 -4.07
C ARG A 82 12.39 11.40 -4.12
N TYR A 83 11.59 12.11 -3.35
CA TYR A 83 11.58 13.56 -3.33
C TYR A 83 11.61 14.09 -1.90
N GLU A 84 12.36 15.16 -1.67
CA GLU A 84 12.49 15.79 -0.35
C GLU A 84 11.19 16.44 0.12
N LYS A 85 10.48 17.10 -0.80
CA LYS A 85 9.24 17.82 -0.43
C LYS A 85 8.11 16.85 -0.08
N PRO A 86 7.56 16.90 1.16
CA PRO A 86 6.40 16.09 1.55
C PRO A 86 5.11 16.70 0.97
N ALA A 87 4.80 16.35 -0.27
CA ALA A 87 3.63 16.81 -1.00
C ALA A 87 3.11 15.68 -1.89
N SER A 88 2.01 15.93 -2.61
CA SER A 88 1.53 14.99 -3.63
C SER A 88 2.61 14.75 -4.70
N PRO A 89 2.70 13.54 -5.29
CA PRO A 89 3.75 13.20 -6.24
C PRO A 89 3.93 14.23 -7.36
N HIS A 90 2.85 14.63 -8.04
CA HIS A 90 2.92 15.62 -9.14
C HIS A 90 3.56 16.95 -8.72
N LEU A 91 3.26 17.43 -7.51
CA LEU A 91 3.85 18.67 -6.99
C LEU A 91 5.32 18.48 -6.62
N SER A 92 5.66 17.37 -5.97
CA SER A 92 7.05 17.05 -5.58
C SER A 92 7.96 16.90 -6.81
N VAL A 93 7.46 16.23 -7.85
CA VAL A 93 8.14 16.13 -9.17
C VAL A 93 8.38 17.51 -9.78
N LYS A 94 7.34 18.34 -9.81
CA LYS A 94 7.41 19.71 -10.36
C LYS A 94 8.42 20.57 -9.60
N LEU A 95 8.40 20.54 -8.27
CA LEU A 95 9.32 21.33 -7.43
C LEU A 95 10.78 20.85 -7.55
N ALA A 96 10.98 19.57 -7.82
CA ALA A 96 12.30 19.00 -8.05
C ALA A 96 12.83 19.24 -9.49
N ASN A 97 12.06 19.90 -10.37
CA ASN A 97 12.38 20.01 -11.80
C ASN A 97 12.70 18.63 -12.43
N ALA A 98 12.05 17.58 -11.97
CA ALA A 98 12.29 16.21 -12.39
C ALA A 98 11.25 15.71 -13.40
N VAL A 99 11.58 14.63 -14.08
CA VAL A 99 10.63 13.88 -14.91
C VAL A 99 10.41 12.51 -14.27
N LEU A 100 9.16 12.15 -14.08
CA LEU A 100 8.79 10.83 -13.61
C LEU A 100 8.37 9.98 -14.82
N ASP A 101 9.15 8.95 -15.13
CA ASP A 101 8.88 8.02 -16.21
C ASP A 101 8.36 6.67 -15.65
N PHE A 102 7.07 6.41 -15.87
CA PHE A 102 6.44 5.17 -15.41
C PHE A 102 7.00 3.91 -16.05
N LYS A 103 7.56 4.01 -17.26
CA LYS A 103 8.20 2.86 -17.91
C LYS A 103 9.41 2.36 -17.13
N ILE A 104 10.11 3.28 -16.45
CA ILE A 104 11.23 2.92 -15.58
C ILE A 104 10.72 2.22 -14.32
N ILE A 105 9.63 2.68 -13.72
CA ILE A 105 9.01 2.00 -12.58
C ILE A 105 8.54 0.61 -13.00
N THR A 106 7.82 0.49 -14.12
CA THR A 106 7.36 -0.81 -14.64
C THR A 106 8.52 -1.78 -14.89
N LYS A 107 9.63 -1.32 -15.47
CA LYS A 107 10.84 -2.15 -15.66
C LYS A 107 11.42 -2.61 -14.32
N SER A 108 11.46 -1.73 -13.33
CA SER A 108 11.91 -2.06 -11.98
C SER A 108 11.02 -3.12 -11.33
N THR A 109 9.69 -2.99 -11.46
CA THR A 109 8.74 -4.00 -10.99
C THR A 109 8.97 -5.34 -11.69
N GLN A 110 9.15 -5.34 -13.01
CA GLN A 110 9.47 -6.55 -13.80
C GLN A 110 10.80 -7.20 -13.38
N GLN A 111 11.81 -6.39 -13.04
CA GLN A 111 13.09 -6.90 -12.53
C GLN A 111 12.90 -7.59 -11.18
N LEU A 112 12.12 -7.00 -10.26
CA LEU A 112 11.80 -7.62 -8.98
C LEU A 112 11.01 -8.93 -9.16
N GLN A 113 10.08 -9.00 -10.11
CA GLN A 113 9.35 -10.22 -10.44
C GLN A 113 10.26 -11.37 -10.92
N GLN A 114 11.44 -11.10 -11.46
CA GLN A 114 12.39 -12.15 -11.85
C GLN A 114 13.02 -12.89 -10.65
N SER A 115 13.03 -12.23 -9.49
CA SER A 115 13.69 -12.73 -8.28
C SER A 115 12.72 -13.10 -7.14
N TYR A 116 11.47 -12.69 -7.24
CA TYR A 116 10.46 -12.89 -6.20
C TYR A 116 9.14 -13.41 -6.79
N ASP A 117 8.44 -14.27 -6.05
CA ASP A 117 7.14 -14.82 -6.45
C ASP A 117 6.05 -13.75 -6.44
N ALA A 118 6.17 -12.78 -5.53
CA ALA A 118 5.23 -11.68 -5.39
C ALA A 118 5.94 -10.33 -5.20
N VAL A 119 5.38 -9.28 -5.83
CA VAL A 119 5.75 -7.88 -5.60
C VAL A 119 4.55 -7.13 -5.05
N LEU A 120 4.71 -6.52 -3.87
CA LEU A 120 3.72 -5.65 -3.27
C LEU A 120 4.10 -4.20 -3.56
N LEU A 121 3.44 -3.60 -4.56
CA LEU A 121 3.72 -2.23 -4.99
C LEU A 121 2.81 -1.24 -4.26
N GLU A 122 3.38 -0.47 -3.35
CA GLU A 122 2.64 0.54 -2.59
C GLU A 122 2.57 1.87 -3.32
N GLY A 123 1.34 2.39 -3.44
CA GLY A 123 1.06 3.73 -3.97
C GLY A 123 1.34 4.86 -2.97
N ALA A 124 1.21 6.10 -3.43
CA ALA A 124 1.27 7.31 -2.61
C ALA A 124 -0.13 7.93 -2.51
N GLY A 125 -0.68 8.02 -1.30
CA GLY A 125 -2.04 8.51 -1.06
C GLY A 125 -3.13 7.54 -1.53
N GLY A 126 -4.21 8.06 -2.08
CA GLY A 126 -5.34 7.28 -2.58
C GLY A 126 -5.29 7.04 -4.09
N LEU A 127 -6.30 6.33 -4.61
CA LEU A 127 -6.37 5.89 -6.02
C LEU A 127 -6.38 7.04 -7.04
N LEU A 128 -7.02 8.15 -6.71
CA LEU A 128 -7.14 9.31 -7.62
C LEU A 128 -6.08 10.38 -7.38
N VAL A 129 -5.01 10.07 -6.63
CA VAL A 129 -3.88 10.97 -6.46
C VAL A 129 -3.16 11.13 -7.80
N PRO A 130 -2.93 12.38 -8.28
CA PRO A 130 -2.16 12.61 -9.47
C PRO A 130 -0.68 12.31 -9.23
N ILE A 131 -0.14 11.40 -10.02
CA ILE A 131 1.29 11.09 -10.02
C ILE A 131 2.02 12.11 -10.90
N THR A 132 1.41 12.47 -12.04
CA THR A 132 1.77 13.62 -12.88
C THR A 132 0.54 14.50 -13.12
N GLU A 133 0.67 15.61 -13.83
CA GLU A 133 -0.48 16.43 -14.20
C GLU A 133 -1.47 15.72 -15.14
N GLN A 134 -1.04 14.67 -15.84
CA GLN A 134 -1.84 13.94 -16.83
C GLN A 134 -2.24 12.54 -16.41
N LEU A 135 -1.63 11.97 -15.34
CA LEU A 135 -1.83 10.56 -14.97
C LEU A 135 -2.16 10.42 -13.48
N LEU A 136 -3.27 9.77 -13.21
CA LEU A 136 -3.66 9.37 -11.86
C LEU A 136 -3.04 8.00 -11.50
N THR A 137 -2.91 7.74 -10.20
CA THR A 137 -2.48 6.42 -9.69
C THR A 137 -3.34 5.30 -10.27
N LEU A 138 -4.66 5.49 -10.32
CA LEU A 138 -5.61 4.50 -10.81
C LEU A 138 -5.43 4.19 -12.31
N ASP A 139 -5.05 5.20 -13.11
CA ASP A 139 -4.81 5.02 -14.54
C ASP A 139 -3.53 4.18 -14.76
N TYR A 140 -2.47 4.42 -13.98
CA TYR A 140 -1.27 3.58 -13.99
C TYR A 140 -1.57 2.12 -13.63
N ILE A 141 -2.37 1.89 -12.58
CA ILE A 141 -2.80 0.54 -12.19
C ILE A 141 -3.53 -0.15 -13.35
N ALA A 142 -4.43 0.57 -14.03
CA ALA A 142 -5.19 0.06 -15.16
C ALA A 142 -4.30 -0.28 -16.36
N GLU A 143 -3.34 0.58 -16.70
CA GLU A 143 -2.38 0.34 -17.78
C GLU A 143 -1.51 -0.90 -17.54
N GLN A 144 -1.19 -1.19 -16.26
CA GLN A 144 -0.37 -2.35 -15.90
C GLN A 144 -1.19 -3.61 -15.64
N GLY A 145 -2.50 -3.51 -15.50
CA GLY A 145 -3.39 -4.65 -15.17
C GLY A 145 -3.18 -5.20 -13.75
N TYR A 146 -2.72 -4.37 -12.82
CA TYR A 146 -2.47 -4.83 -11.45
C TYR A 146 -3.78 -4.98 -10.66
N SER A 147 -3.86 -6.04 -9.86
CA SER A 147 -4.95 -6.21 -8.89
C SER A 147 -4.75 -5.31 -7.68
N VAL A 148 -5.84 -4.74 -7.17
CA VAL A 148 -5.81 -3.72 -6.11
C VAL A 148 -6.08 -4.33 -4.74
N VAL A 149 -5.23 -4.01 -3.78
CA VAL A 149 -5.47 -4.15 -2.34
C VAL A 149 -5.82 -2.77 -1.80
N LEU A 150 -7.01 -2.63 -1.23
CA LEU A 150 -7.51 -1.35 -0.71
C LEU A 150 -7.46 -1.33 0.82
N VAL A 151 -6.68 -0.40 1.39
CA VAL A 151 -6.61 -0.20 2.85
C VAL A 151 -7.67 0.81 3.29
N THR A 152 -8.49 0.43 4.26
CA THR A 152 -9.54 1.24 4.90
C THR A 152 -9.44 1.21 6.41
N SER A 153 -10.30 1.94 7.11
CA SER A 153 -10.38 1.96 8.58
C SER A 153 -11.80 2.26 9.06
N GLY A 154 -12.00 2.28 10.39
CA GLY A 154 -13.25 2.69 11.04
C GLY A 154 -13.38 4.19 11.31
N ARG A 155 -12.42 5.01 10.89
CA ARG A 155 -12.50 6.47 11.03
C ARG A 155 -13.80 7.00 10.42
N LEU A 156 -14.43 7.98 11.08
CA LEU A 156 -15.65 8.62 10.56
C LEU A 156 -15.42 9.14 9.13
N GLY A 157 -16.34 8.79 8.22
CA GLY A 157 -16.22 9.05 6.78
C GLY A 157 -15.58 7.90 5.97
N SER A 158 -14.95 6.91 6.60
CA SER A 158 -14.29 5.81 5.89
C SER A 158 -15.24 4.95 5.06
N ILE A 159 -16.48 4.74 5.48
CA ILE A 159 -17.48 4.05 4.65
C ILE A 159 -17.63 4.76 3.31
N ASN A 160 -17.86 6.08 3.33
CA ASN A 160 -18.01 6.87 2.10
C ASN A 160 -16.74 6.79 1.23
N HIS A 161 -15.56 6.99 1.81
CA HIS A 161 -14.30 6.95 1.06
C HIS A 161 -13.99 5.56 0.52
N THR A 162 -14.35 4.51 1.25
CA THR A 162 -14.21 3.11 0.78
C THR A 162 -15.11 2.88 -0.43
N LEU A 163 -16.38 3.24 -0.35
CA LEU A 163 -17.31 3.04 -1.44
C LEU A 163 -16.92 3.85 -2.68
N LEU A 164 -16.50 5.12 -2.52
CA LEU A 164 -15.98 5.93 -3.64
C LEU A 164 -14.75 5.29 -4.28
N SER A 165 -13.85 4.72 -3.49
CA SER A 165 -12.68 4.01 -3.99
C SER A 165 -13.07 2.74 -4.75
N LEU A 166 -14.02 1.97 -4.24
CA LEU A 166 -14.55 0.77 -4.90
C LEU A 166 -15.25 1.10 -6.22
N GLU A 167 -16.04 2.17 -6.27
CA GLU A 167 -16.66 2.64 -7.52
C GLU A 167 -15.60 3.09 -8.55
N ALA A 168 -14.52 3.75 -8.11
CA ALA A 168 -13.43 4.13 -8.99
C ALA A 168 -12.69 2.91 -9.58
N ILE A 169 -12.45 1.86 -8.77
CA ILE A 169 -11.88 0.57 -9.19
C ILE A 169 -12.79 -0.06 -10.25
N LYS A 170 -14.09 -0.15 -9.98
CA LYS A 170 -15.08 -0.73 -10.87
C LYS A 170 -15.19 0.03 -12.20
N ALA A 171 -15.22 1.35 -12.13
CA ALA A 171 -15.32 2.22 -13.31
C ALA A 171 -14.14 2.07 -14.29
N ARG A 172 -12.98 1.61 -13.81
CA ARG A 172 -11.79 1.31 -14.62
C ARG A 172 -11.66 -0.18 -15.01
N GLY A 173 -12.64 -1.02 -14.64
CA GLY A 173 -12.59 -2.47 -14.90
C GLY A 173 -11.46 -3.18 -14.18
N LEU A 174 -10.98 -2.63 -13.07
CA LEU A 174 -9.89 -3.20 -12.28
C LEU A 174 -10.39 -4.32 -11.38
N THR A 175 -9.51 -5.26 -11.11
CA THR A 175 -9.75 -6.33 -10.13
C THR A 175 -9.46 -5.81 -8.72
N LEU A 176 -10.47 -5.85 -7.85
CA LEU A 176 -10.27 -5.73 -6.42
C LEU A 176 -9.82 -7.10 -5.89
N HIS A 177 -8.59 -7.17 -5.41
CA HIS A 177 -8.04 -8.39 -4.80
C HIS A 177 -8.52 -8.55 -3.36
N SER A 178 -8.34 -7.49 -2.55
CA SER A 178 -8.74 -7.52 -1.14
C SER A 178 -9.01 -6.12 -0.59
N VAL A 179 -9.74 -6.08 0.52
CA VAL A 179 -9.85 -4.91 1.38
C VAL A 179 -9.23 -5.24 2.73
N ILE A 180 -8.34 -4.38 3.21
CA ILE A 180 -7.71 -4.48 4.53
C ILE A 180 -8.30 -3.42 5.45
N TYR A 181 -9.00 -3.84 6.49
CA TYR A 181 -9.49 -2.95 7.53
C TYR A 181 -8.41 -2.73 8.59
N ASN A 182 -8.01 -1.48 8.76
CA ASN A 182 -7.00 -1.09 9.74
C ASN A 182 -7.65 -0.57 11.02
N HIS A 183 -7.59 -1.37 12.09
CA HIS A 183 -8.13 -1.00 13.41
C HIS A 183 -7.33 0.09 14.12
N ILE A 184 -6.06 0.32 13.76
CA ILE A 184 -5.19 1.31 14.42
C ILE A 184 -5.74 2.73 14.23
N HIS A 185 -6.36 3.00 13.10
CA HIS A 185 -6.97 4.30 12.78
C HIS A 185 -8.47 4.33 13.02
N ASP A 186 -8.99 3.39 13.80
CA ASP A 186 -10.39 3.37 14.20
C ASP A 186 -10.60 4.20 15.46
N SER A 187 -10.85 5.49 15.30
CA SER A 187 -11.18 6.37 16.43
C SER A 187 -12.49 6.00 17.12
N ALA A 188 -13.40 5.31 16.41
CA ALA A 188 -14.64 4.82 16.97
C ALA A 188 -14.42 3.59 17.84
N ALA A 189 -13.50 2.70 17.49
CA ALA A 189 -13.15 1.51 18.28
C ALA A 189 -12.60 1.85 19.67
N GLN A 190 -12.10 3.06 19.85
CA GLN A 190 -11.63 3.53 21.17
C GLN A 190 -12.77 3.95 22.09
N THR A 191 -13.96 4.16 21.56
CA THR A 191 -15.09 4.75 22.29
C THR A 191 -16.38 3.94 22.20
N ASP A 192 -16.59 3.14 21.15
CA ASP A 192 -17.85 2.45 20.91
C ASP A 192 -17.69 1.26 19.95
N ASP A 193 -17.71 0.05 20.50
CA ASP A 193 -17.61 -1.20 19.73
C ASP A 193 -18.79 -1.37 18.75
N GLU A 194 -19.96 -0.79 19.03
CA GLU A 194 -21.14 -0.90 18.16
C GLU A 194 -20.91 -0.17 16.83
N ILE A 195 -20.31 1.02 16.88
CA ILE A 195 -19.97 1.80 15.68
C ILE A 195 -18.95 1.04 14.82
N THR A 196 -17.91 0.48 15.45
CA THR A 196 -16.88 -0.30 14.76
C THR A 196 -17.46 -1.54 14.09
N ASN A 197 -18.23 -2.33 14.85
CA ASN A 197 -18.85 -3.56 14.35
C ASN A 197 -19.83 -3.25 13.21
N SER A 198 -20.65 -2.21 13.35
CA SER A 198 -21.57 -1.75 12.29
C SER A 198 -20.84 -1.37 11.00
N THR A 199 -19.71 -0.66 11.12
CA THR A 199 -18.88 -0.27 9.95
C THR A 199 -18.30 -1.50 9.25
N ILE A 200 -17.71 -2.43 10.02
CA ILE A 200 -17.14 -3.67 9.50
C ILE A 200 -18.21 -4.51 8.82
N ASP A 201 -19.34 -4.72 9.46
CA ASP A 201 -20.43 -5.54 8.94
C ASP A 201 -21.02 -4.93 7.66
N TYR A 202 -21.19 -3.61 7.63
CA TYR A 202 -21.65 -2.92 6.43
C TYR A 202 -20.70 -3.13 5.25
N LEU A 203 -19.40 -2.91 5.43
CA LEU A 203 -18.40 -3.05 4.37
C LEU A 203 -18.24 -4.50 3.93
N LYS A 204 -18.22 -5.47 4.86
CA LYS A 204 -18.21 -6.92 4.52
C LYS A 204 -19.41 -7.31 3.68
N ASN A 205 -20.61 -6.89 4.10
CA ASN A 205 -21.85 -7.19 3.37
C ASN A 205 -21.89 -6.52 1.99
N TYR A 206 -21.31 -5.33 1.85
CA TYR A 206 -21.18 -4.65 0.57
C TYR A 206 -20.23 -5.44 -0.36
N LEU A 207 -19.05 -5.83 0.14
CA LEU A 207 -18.08 -6.62 -0.62
C LEU A 207 -18.65 -7.96 -1.06
N ALA A 208 -19.28 -8.70 -0.16
CA ALA A 208 -19.89 -9.98 -0.48
C ALA A 208 -20.91 -9.90 -1.62
N ARG A 209 -21.65 -8.77 -1.74
CA ARG A 209 -22.63 -8.55 -2.80
C ARG A 209 -22.04 -8.07 -4.12
N HIS A 210 -21.01 -7.22 -4.07
CA HIS A 210 -20.50 -6.51 -5.24
C HIS A 210 -19.12 -7.00 -5.72
N TYR A 211 -18.36 -7.66 -4.84
CA TYR A 211 -17.00 -8.14 -5.08
C TYR A 211 -16.80 -9.54 -4.43
N PRO A 212 -17.62 -10.56 -4.82
CA PRO A 212 -17.64 -11.86 -4.13
C PRO A 212 -16.31 -12.62 -4.17
N ASN A 213 -15.42 -12.27 -5.10
CA ASN A 213 -14.11 -12.90 -5.27
C ASN A 213 -12.98 -12.13 -4.55
N SER A 214 -13.30 -11.07 -3.80
CA SER A 214 -12.30 -10.32 -3.05
C SER A 214 -12.21 -10.79 -1.60
N TYR A 215 -11.00 -10.73 -1.04
CA TYR A 215 -10.79 -11.06 0.36
C TYR A 215 -11.09 -9.86 1.27
N TRP A 216 -11.65 -10.13 2.44
CA TRP A 216 -11.74 -9.19 3.56
C TRP A 216 -10.71 -9.57 4.61
N LEU A 217 -9.80 -8.66 4.91
CA LEU A 217 -8.73 -8.85 5.89
C LEU A 217 -8.82 -7.77 6.98
N GLN A 218 -8.34 -8.10 8.17
CA GLN A 218 -8.29 -7.15 9.28
C GLN A 218 -6.88 -7.14 9.87
N MET A 219 -6.32 -5.95 10.05
CA MET A 219 -5.10 -5.77 10.85
C MET A 219 -5.50 -5.60 12.31
N ALA A 220 -4.91 -6.41 13.19
CA ALA A 220 -5.16 -6.35 14.62
C ALA A 220 -4.77 -4.97 15.20
N GLN A 221 -5.49 -4.55 16.27
CA GLN A 221 -5.04 -3.43 17.10
C GLN A 221 -3.71 -3.80 17.76
N GLN A 222 -2.73 -2.89 17.72
CA GLN A 222 -1.56 -3.01 18.59
C GLN A 222 -2.02 -2.84 20.04
N THR A 223 -2.04 -3.89 20.80
CA THR A 223 -2.09 -3.80 22.25
C THR A 223 -0.68 -3.48 22.76
N ASN A 224 -0.54 -2.48 23.64
CA ASN A 224 0.72 -1.92 24.15
C ASN A 224 1.70 -2.91 24.83
N SER A 225 1.50 -4.21 24.72
CA SER A 225 2.26 -5.20 25.49
C SER A 225 3.20 -6.12 24.71
N THR A 226 3.18 -6.14 23.37
CA THR A 226 4.12 -6.99 22.61
C THR A 226 4.30 -6.50 21.16
N ILE A 227 5.39 -5.80 20.90
CA ILE A 227 5.95 -5.68 19.56
C ILE A 227 6.41 -7.10 19.16
N GLY A 228 5.59 -7.84 18.44
CA GLY A 228 6.03 -9.17 17.98
C GLY A 228 4.94 -10.12 17.51
N ASN A 229 3.68 -9.92 17.91
CA ASN A 229 2.58 -10.84 17.56
C ASN A 229 1.53 -10.25 16.61
N ASP A 230 1.79 -9.12 16.00
CA ASP A 230 0.89 -8.57 14.98
C ASP A 230 0.98 -9.46 13.74
N SER A 231 -0.07 -10.23 13.48
CA SER A 231 -0.19 -11.08 12.29
C SER A 231 -1.39 -10.64 11.47
N LEU A 232 -1.17 -10.45 10.19
CA LEU A 232 -2.24 -10.40 9.21
C LEU A 232 -2.47 -11.85 8.75
N ALA A 233 -3.63 -12.41 9.05
CA ALA A 233 -3.98 -13.74 8.60
C ALA A 233 -4.37 -13.69 7.12
N LEU A 234 -3.58 -14.35 6.27
CA LEU A 234 -3.86 -14.50 4.84
C LEU A 234 -4.38 -15.90 4.55
N PRO A 235 -5.38 -16.05 3.64
CA PRO A 235 -5.76 -17.34 3.09
C PRO A 235 -4.58 -18.04 2.40
N LEU A 236 -4.59 -19.37 2.33
CA LEU A 236 -3.50 -20.13 1.67
C LEU A 236 -3.42 -19.91 0.16
N ASP A 237 -4.52 -19.52 -0.45
CA ASP A 237 -4.69 -19.22 -1.88
C ASP A 237 -4.66 -17.72 -2.17
N PHE A 238 -4.02 -16.94 -1.30
CA PHE A 238 -4.03 -15.48 -1.39
C PHE A 238 -3.27 -14.94 -2.62
N ILE A 239 -2.22 -15.65 -3.10
CA ILE A 239 -1.39 -15.25 -4.26
C ILE A 239 -1.31 -16.35 -5.31
#